data_dffe53f9ad44333680455498a0b6a264
#
_entry.id   dffe53f9ad44333680455498a0b6a264
#
_cell.length_a   1.000
_cell.length_b   1.000
_cell.length_c   1.000
_cell.angle_alpha   90.00
_cell.angle_beta   90.00
_cell.angle_gamma   90.00
#
_symmetry.space_group_name_H-M   'P 1'
#
loop_
_entity.id
_entity.type
_entity.pdbx_description
1 polymer ?
#
loop_
_entity_poly.entity_id
_entity_poly.type
_entity_poly.pdbx_seq_one_letter_code
_entity_poly.pdbx_strand_id
1 'polypeptide(L)'
;MKKALLILLLTLPAMAQNYYDRSGAYQGRVEKDSSGNLRFYDRSGSYQGRADKDSAGNLRFYDRSGSYQGSRSSDGRFYDRSGSYQGRDDNGRFYDRSGAYQGQQQNGRFYDKNGSYRGRKQ
;
A
#
# COMPACT_ATOMS: atom_id res chain seq x y z
N MET A 1 4.21 6.13 10.16
CA MET A 1 3.13 5.16 10.44
C MET A 1 2.21 5.02 9.23
N LYS A 2 1.52 6.09 8.86
CA LYS A 2 0.57 6.06 7.76
C LYS A 2 1.22 5.73 6.42
N LYS A 3 2.43 6.21 6.18
CA LYS A 3 3.16 5.95 4.93
C LYS A 3 3.56 4.49 4.79
N ALA A 4 4.00 3.86 5.89
CA ALA A 4 4.38 2.44 5.86
C ALA A 4 3.16 1.55 5.59
N LEU A 5 2.01 1.87 6.21
CA LEU A 5 0.78 1.13 5.97
C LEU A 5 0.35 1.25 4.50
N LEU A 6 0.43 2.46 3.94
CA LEU A 6 0.09 2.69 2.54
C LEU A 6 0.95 1.85 1.61
N ILE A 7 2.26 1.79 1.86
CA ILE A 7 3.18 0.96 1.06
C ILE A 7 2.76 -0.52 1.11
N LEU A 8 2.42 -1.03 2.29
CA LEU A 8 1.97 -2.41 2.46
C LEU A 8 0.66 -2.69 1.74
N LEU A 9 -0.24 -1.71 1.67
CA LEU A 9 -1.52 -1.86 1.00
C LEU A 9 -1.41 -1.91 -0.53
N LEU A 10 -0.26 -1.52 -1.09
CA LEU A 10 -0.11 -1.35 -2.54
C LEU A 10 0.25 -2.61 -3.30
N THR A 11 0.45 -3.72 -2.63
CA THR A 11 0.88 -4.98 -3.27
C THR A 11 -0.30 -5.93 -3.52
N LEU A 12 -1.41 -5.39 -4.05
CA LEU A 12 -2.64 -6.16 -4.16
C LEU A 12 -2.86 -6.79 -5.52
N PRO A 13 -2.95 -8.14 -5.60
CA PRO A 13 -3.35 -8.79 -6.84
C PRO A 13 -4.86 -8.98 -6.99
N ALA A 14 -5.62 -9.03 -5.89
CA ALA A 14 -7.04 -9.38 -5.91
C ALA A 14 -7.94 -8.16 -6.03
N MET A 15 -9.24 -8.39 -6.39
CA MET A 15 -10.23 -7.34 -6.56
C MET A 15 -10.61 -6.66 -5.25
N ALA A 16 -10.56 -7.38 -4.13
CA ALA A 16 -10.79 -6.82 -2.80
C ALA A 16 -9.93 -7.56 -1.81
N GLN A 17 -9.37 -6.84 -0.84
CA GLN A 17 -8.51 -7.41 0.19
C GLN A 17 -8.86 -6.83 1.54
N ASN A 18 -9.02 -7.70 2.52
CA ASN A 18 -9.19 -7.32 3.92
C ASN A 18 -7.85 -7.39 4.62
N TYR A 19 -7.61 -6.47 5.52
CA TYR A 19 -6.35 -6.35 6.25
C TYR A 19 -6.58 -6.55 7.73
N TYR A 20 -5.68 -7.30 8.37
CA TYR A 20 -5.74 -7.65 9.79
C TYR A 20 -4.38 -7.36 10.41
N ASP A 21 -4.39 -6.87 11.64
CA ASP A 21 -3.14 -6.65 12.37
C ASP A 21 -2.61 -7.95 12.95
N ARG A 22 -1.51 -7.86 13.70
CA ARG A 22 -0.86 -9.06 14.26
C ARG A 22 -1.71 -9.78 15.29
N SER A 23 -2.68 -9.10 15.91
CA SER A 23 -3.60 -9.72 16.85
C SER A 23 -4.81 -10.35 16.15
N GLY A 24 -4.91 -10.18 14.84
CA GLY A 24 -6.05 -10.65 14.06
C GLY A 24 -7.20 -9.66 13.98
N ALA A 25 -7.02 -8.45 14.48
CA ALA A 25 -8.07 -7.43 14.44
C ALA A 25 -8.17 -6.83 13.05
N TYR A 26 -9.40 -6.70 12.55
CA TYR A 26 -9.67 -6.13 11.24
C TYR A 26 -9.26 -4.65 11.19
N GLN A 27 -8.51 -4.27 10.16
CA GLN A 27 -7.99 -2.91 10.01
C GLN A 27 -8.60 -2.14 8.85
N GLY A 28 -9.32 -2.80 7.98
CA GLY A 28 -9.92 -2.16 6.83
C GLY A 28 -9.77 -2.98 5.57
N ARG A 29 -10.16 -2.38 4.45
CA ARG A 29 -10.09 -3.09 3.17
C ARG A 29 -9.69 -2.17 2.04
N VAL A 30 -9.21 -2.78 0.97
CA VAL A 30 -8.94 -2.11 -0.30
C VAL A 30 -9.79 -2.79 -1.36
N GLU A 31 -10.48 -2.00 -2.17
CA GLU A 31 -11.26 -2.50 -3.29
C GLU A 31 -10.58 -2.07 -4.59
N LYS A 32 -10.56 -2.97 -5.56
CA LYS A 32 -9.95 -2.75 -6.86
C LYS A 32 -11.03 -2.89 -7.93
N ASP A 33 -11.15 -1.89 -8.81
CA ASP A 33 -12.09 -2.00 -9.92
C ASP A 33 -11.45 -2.68 -11.13
N SER A 34 -12.23 -2.85 -12.19
CA SER A 34 -11.78 -3.55 -13.40
C SER A 34 -10.67 -2.80 -14.14
N SER A 35 -10.52 -1.51 -13.91
CA SER A 35 -9.46 -0.70 -14.51
C SER A 35 -8.18 -0.68 -13.68
N GLY A 36 -8.21 -1.29 -12.50
CA GLY A 36 -7.07 -1.32 -11.60
C GLY A 36 -7.01 -0.16 -10.62
N ASN A 37 -8.06 0.68 -10.57
CA ASN A 37 -8.15 1.76 -9.59
C ASN A 37 -8.50 1.18 -8.23
N LEU A 38 -7.94 1.78 -7.17
CA LEU A 38 -8.11 1.28 -5.80
C LEU A 38 -8.89 2.27 -4.96
N ARG A 39 -9.69 1.75 -4.01
CA ARG A 39 -10.36 2.53 -2.98
C ARG A 39 -10.02 1.97 -1.63
N PHE A 40 -9.72 2.86 -0.68
CA PHE A 40 -9.27 2.48 0.65
C PHE A 40 -10.33 2.81 1.69
N TYR A 41 -10.63 1.85 2.57
CA TYR A 41 -11.61 1.99 3.64
C TYR A 41 -10.99 1.56 4.96
N ASP A 42 -11.29 2.28 6.02
CA ASP A 42 -10.80 1.93 7.34
C ASP A 42 -11.66 0.81 7.96
N ARG A 43 -11.36 0.46 9.20
CA ARG A 43 -12.06 -0.64 9.88
C ARG A 43 -13.53 -0.35 10.16
N SER A 44 -13.92 0.91 10.19
CA SER A 44 -15.33 1.30 10.36
C SER A 44 -16.07 1.36 9.03
N GLY A 45 -15.36 1.14 7.91
CA GLY A 45 -15.93 1.24 6.59
C GLY A 45 -15.91 2.63 5.99
N SER A 46 -15.24 3.59 6.64
CA SER A 46 -15.15 4.95 6.16
C SER A 46 -14.14 5.06 5.02
N TYR A 47 -14.53 5.76 3.96
CA TYR A 47 -13.66 5.99 2.80
C TYR A 47 -12.44 6.82 3.21
N GLN A 48 -11.25 6.36 2.85
CA GLN A 48 -9.98 7.01 3.21
C GLN A 48 -9.24 7.59 2.02
N GLY A 49 -9.66 7.27 0.81
CA GLY A 49 -9.00 7.77 -0.38
C GLY A 49 -8.96 6.75 -1.50
N ARG A 50 -8.26 7.11 -2.55
CA ARG A 50 -8.20 6.26 -3.74
C ARG A 50 -6.81 6.29 -4.38
N ALA A 51 -6.55 5.31 -5.25
CA ALA A 51 -5.41 5.32 -6.13
C ALA A 51 -5.90 5.10 -7.55
N ASP A 52 -5.53 6.01 -8.45
CA ASP A 52 -5.90 5.92 -9.86
C ASP A 52 -4.72 5.37 -10.64
N LYS A 53 -5.00 4.38 -11.48
CA LYS A 53 -4.00 3.71 -12.30
C LYS A 53 -4.00 4.32 -13.71
N ASP A 54 -2.82 4.70 -14.19
CA ASP A 54 -2.70 5.19 -15.57
C ASP A 54 -2.40 4.03 -16.54
N SER A 55 -2.29 4.34 -17.83
CA SER A 55 -2.07 3.33 -18.85
C SER A 55 -0.69 2.65 -18.76
N ALA A 56 0.27 3.30 -18.11
CA ALA A 56 1.61 2.73 -17.91
C ALA A 56 1.70 1.86 -16.65
N GLY A 57 0.63 1.79 -15.86
CA GLY A 57 0.61 1.01 -14.64
C GLY A 57 1.04 1.76 -13.40
N ASN A 58 1.24 3.08 -13.51
CA ASN A 58 1.57 3.91 -12.36
C ASN A 58 0.30 4.21 -11.56
N LEU A 59 0.43 4.29 -10.24
CA LEU A 59 -0.67 4.64 -9.35
C LEU A 59 -0.47 6.03 -8.78
N ARG A 60 -1.55 6.83 -8.75
CA ARG A 60 -1.57 8.14 -8.10
C ARG A 60 -2.51 8.08 -6.92
N PHE A 61 -2.03 8.52 -5.77
CA PHE A 61 -2.75 8.41 -4.52
C PHE A 61 -3.38 9.73 -4.13
N TYR A 62 -4.65 9.67 -3.73
CA TYR A 62 -5.43 10.82 -3.29
C TYR A 62 -6.08 10.48 -1.95
N ASP A 63 -6.11 11.45 -1.04
CA ASP A 63 -6.78 11.25 0.23
C ASP A 63 -8.31 11.36 0.05
N ARG A 64 -9.05 11.26 1.15
CA ARG A 64 -10.51 11.30 1.08
C ARG A 64 -11.07 12.63 0.60
N SER A 65 -10.31 13.73 0.72
CA SER A 65 -10.72 15.03 0.21
C SER A 65 -10.33 15.23 -1.26
N GLY A 66 -9.61 14.27 -1.84
CA GLY A 66 -9.15 14.35 -3.23
C GLY A 66 -7.78 15.00 -3.40
N SER A 67 -7.07 15.30 -2.31
CA SER A 67 -5.74 15.89 -2.40
C SER A 67 -4.70 14.85 -2.78
N TYR A 68 -3.84 15.18 -3.73
CA TYR A 68 -2.79 14.30 -4.22
C TYR A 68 -1.76 14.02 -3.12
N GLN A 69 -1.44 12.75 -2.92
CA GLN A 69 -0.53 12.31 -1.85
C GLN A 69 0.78 11.71 -2.35
N GLY A 70 0.90 11.46 -3.63
CA GLY A 70 2.09 10.85 -4.19
C GLY A 70 1.75 9.75 -5.17
N SER A 71 2.77 8.99 -5.57
CA SER A 71 2.59 7.98 -6.61
C SER A 71 3.46 6.75 -6.37
N ARG A 72 3.08 5.67 -7.05
CA ARG A 72 3.90 4.47 -7.17
C ARG A 72 4.09 4.18 -8.64
N SER A 73 5.32 4.05 -9.09
CA SER A 73 5.60 3.68 -10.48
C SER A 73 5.33 2.19 -10.71
N SER A 74 5.16 1.81 -11.97
CA SER A 74 4.89 0.42 -12.32
C SER A 74 6.03 -0.53 -11.90
N ASP A 75 7.24 -0.01 -11.74
CA ASP A 75 8.39 -0.80 -11.29
C ASP A 75 8.57 -0.81 -9.76
N GLY A 76 7.60 -0.28 -9.01
CA GLY A 76 7.59 -0.39 -7.55
C GLY A 76 8.23 0.74 -6.78
N ARG A 77 8.51 1.88 -7.42
CA ARG A 77 9.10 3.04 -6.75
C ARG A 77 8.02 3.97 -6.23
N PHE A 78 8.21 4.49 -5.02
CA PHE A 78 7.27 5.37 -4.36
C PHE A 78 7.79 6.79 -4.31
N TYR A 79 6.90 7.74 -4.59
CA TYR A 79 7.22 9.18 -4.60
C TYR A 79 6.16 9.91 -3.79
N ASP A 80 6.59 10.95 -3.04
CA ASP A 80 5.63 11.76 -2.30
C ASP A 80 4.96 12.78 -3.23
N ARG A 81 4.12 13.64 -2.66
CA ARG A 81 3.36 14.60 -3.48
C ARG A 81 4.25 15.64 -4.16
N SER A 82 5.45 15.87 -3.67
CA SER A 82 6.40 16.78 -4.32
C SER A 82 7.26 16.07 -5.37
N GLY A 83 7.09 14.75 -5.52
CA GLY A 83 7.86 13.96 -6.48
C GLY A 83 9.17 13.41 -5.92
N SER A 84 9.42 13.56 -4.61
CA SER A 84 10.64 13.05 -3.99
C SER A 84 10.54 11.54 -3.78
N TYR A 85 11.61 10.84 -4.10
CA TYR A 85 11.69 9.39 -3.96
C TYR A 85 11.59 8.97 -2.49
N GLN A 86 10.73 8.02 -2.17
CA GLN A 86 10.48 7.57 -0.81
C GLN A 86 10.88 6.13 -0.54
N GLY A 87 11.24 5.38 -1.58
CA GLY A 87 11.60 3.99 -1.43
C GLY A 87 10.99 3.12 -2.51
N ARG A 88 11.14 1.82 -2.36
CA ARG A 88 10.62 0.89 -3.37
C ARG A 88 10.17 -0.42 -2.74
N ASP A 89 9.32 -1.15 -3.45
CA ASP A 89 9.14 -2.57 -3.20
C ASP A 89 9.81 -3.37 -4.34
N ASP A 90 10.33 -4.53 -4.00
CA ASP A 90 11.00 -5.42 -4.92
C ASP A 90 10.58 -6.84 -4.57
N ASN A 91 9.61 -7.37 -5.32
CA ASN A 91 9.07 -8.71 -5.11
C ASN A 91 8.61 -8.95 -3.66
N GLY A 92 7.95 -7.94 -3.09
CA GLY A 92 7.42 -8.03 -1.72
C GLY A 92 8.39 -7.58 -0.64
N ARG A 93 9.59 -7.14 -1.00
CA ARG A 93 10.54 -6.56 -0.03
C ARG A 93 10.50 -5.04 -0.14
N PHE A 94 10.44 -4.39 1.01
CA PHE A 94 10.29 -2.93 1.06
C PHE A 94 11.59 -2.28 1.54
N TYR A 95 12.01 -1.23 0.82
CA TYR A 95 13.22 -0.46 1.12
C TYR A 95 12.88 1.01 1.18
N ASP A 96 13.50 1.73 2.10
CA ASP A 96 13.27 3.17 2.22
C ASP A 96 14.13 3.93 1.17
N ARG A 97 14.07 5.25 1.21
CA ARG A 97 14.79 6.08 0.23
C ARG A 97 16.31 5.96 0.31
N SER A 98 16.83 5.54 1.45
CA SER A 98 18.27 5.31 1.60
C SER A 98 18.69 3.90 1.17
N GLY A 99 17.71 3.05 0.83
CA GLY A 99 17.96 1.67 0.46
C GLY A 99 17.95 0.70 1.64
N ALA A 100 17.60 1.17 2.84
CA ALA A 100 17.54 0.32 4.02
C ALA A 100 16.29 -0.55 3.98
N TYR A 101 16.47 -1.84 4.29
CA TYR A 101 15.38 -2.81 4.30
C TYR A 101 14.36 -2.47 5.40
N GLN A 102 13.08 -2.45 5.06
CA GLN A 102 12.00 -2.08 5.98
C GLN A 102 11.04 -3.21 6.31
N GLY A 103 11.16 -4.34 5.63
CA GLY A 103 10.28 -5.47 5.87
C GLY A 103 9.83 -6.12 4.58
N GLN A 104 8.92 -7.08 4.69
CA GLN A 104 8.47 -7.83 3.52
C GLN A 104 7.04 -8.29 3.65
N GLN A 105 6.45 -8.60 2.51
CA GLN A 105 5.20 -9.30 2.41
C GLN A 105 5.46 -10.66 1.76
N GLN A 106 4.94 -11.72 2.36
CA GLN A 106 5.09 -13.06 1.84
C GLN A 106 3.81 -13.85 2.10
N ASN A 107 3.21 -14.39 1.05
CA ASN A 107 1.97 -15.19 1.15
C ASN A 107 0.84 -14.46 1.88
N GLY A 108 0.74 -13.15 1.67
CA GLY A 108 -0.28 -12.31 2.30
C GLY A 108 0.03 -11.92 3.73
N ARG A 109 1.20 -12.26 4.25
CA ARG A 109 1.64 -11.91 5.60
C ARG A 109 2.70 -10.82 5.54
N PHE A 110 2.62 -9.90 6.49
CA PHE A 110 3.53 -8.75 6.56
C PHE A 110 4.49 -8.93 7.73
N TYR A 111 5.77 -8.66 7.47
CA TYR A 111 6.84 -8.76 8.46
C TYR A 111 7.63 -7.46 8.47
N ASP A 112 8.07 -7.01 9.64
CA ASP A 112 8.90 -5.82 9.73
C ASP A 112 10.37 -6.16 9.43
N LYS A 113 11.25 -5.16 9.55
CA LYS A 113 12.67 -5.34 9.23
C LYS A 113 13.39 -6.33 10.15
N ASN A 114 12.81 -6.61 11.32
CA ASN A 114 13.35 -7.58 12.27
C ASN A 114 12.76 -8.97 12.06
N GLY A 115 11.87 -9.13 11.08
CA GLY A 115 11.20 -10.40 10.82
C GLY A 115 9.98 -10.65 11.70
N SER A 116 9.56 -9.66 12.49
CA SER A 116 8.37 -9.81 13.34
C SER A 116 7.09 -9.70 12.51
N TYR A 117 6.16 -10.61 12.79
CA TYR A 117 4.86 -10.62 12.11
C TYR A 117 4.04 -9.37 12.46
N ARG A 118 3.50 -8.71 11.45
CA ARG A 118 2.76 -7.45 11.61
C ARG A 118 1.31 -7.54 11.18
N GLY A 119 0.89 -8.62 10.57
CA GLY A 119 -0.48 -8.77 10.12
C GLY A 119 -0.58 -9.45 8.78
N ARG A 120 -1.80 -9.51 8.26
CA ARG A 120 -2.05 -10.20 6.99
C ARG A 120 -3.13 -9.50 6.17
N LYS A 121 -3.17 -9.84 4.90
CA LYS A 121 -4.29 -9.53 4.01
C LYS A 121 -4.96 -10.83 3.57
N GLN A 122 -6.25 -10.71 3.28
CA GLN A 122 -7.02 -11.91 2.97
C GLN A 122 -8.18 -11.61 2.00
#